data_c5e615655ec6a2a90d353cca37a00599
#
_entry.id   c5e615655ec6a2a90d353cca37a00599
#
_cell.length_a   1.000
_cell.length_b   1.000
_cell.length_c   1.000
_cell.angle_alpha   90.00
_cell.angle_beta   90.00
_cell.angle_gamma   90.00
#
_symmetry.space_group_name_H-M   'P 1'
#
loop_
_entity.id
_entity.type
_entity.pdbx_description
1 polymer ?
#
loop_
_entity_poly.entity_id
_entity_poly.type
_entity_poly.pdbx_seq_one_letter_code
_entity_poly.pdbx_strand_id
1 'polypeptide(L)'
;LVDEANEWRDKMLEKVAEFDDALMEKYFDDPSTITEEEVLRALRNATVQMAVVPMLCGSSFKNKGVQTLLDYVCAFLPSPLDTENVIGTNPNTGAEEDRKPSDDEKTSALAFKIATDPYVGRLTFFRVYSGKIEAGSYIYNSRSGKKERVSRLFQMHSNKQNPVEVIGAGDIGAGVGFKDIHTGDTLCDETAPIVLESMDFPEPVIGIAVEPKTQKDMDKLSNGLAKLAEEDPTFTVKTDEQTGQTVISGMGELHLDIIIDRLKREFKVECNQGKPQVNYKEAITKTVELREVYKKQSGGRGKFADIIVKIGPVDEDFKEGGLQFIDEVKGGNIPKEFIPSVQKGFTSAMKNGVLAGYPLDSMKVTLIDGSFHPVDSDQLSFEICAIQAYKNACAKAGPVLMEPIMKLEVVTPEENMGDVIGDLNKRRGQVEGMESSRSGAMVPLAEMFGYVTALRTITSGRATSSMVYSHHAQVSNSIAKAVLEEVKGRADLI
;
A
#
# COMPACT_ATOMS: atom_id res chain seq x y z
N LEU A 1 -29.52 -40.13 -3.32
CA LEU A 1 -28.57 -39.43 -4.21
C LEU A 1 -29.24 -38.85 -5.48
N VAL A 2 -30.08 -39.62 -6.24
CA VAL A 2 -30.74 -39.10 -7.42
C VAL A 2 -31.78 -38.04 -7.06
N ASP A 3 -32.60 -38.31 -6.05
CA ASP A 3 -33.62 -37.38 -5.59
C ASP A 3 -33.00 -36.10 -5.01
N GLU A 4 -31.93 -36.24 -4.25
CA GLU A 4 -31.13 -35.13 -3.71
C GLU A 4 -30.47 -34.31 -4.83
N ALA A 5 -29.94 -34.97 -5.86
CA ALA A 5 -29.36 -34.29 -7.03
C ALA A 5 -30.43 -33.48 -7.80
N ASN A 6 -31.62 -34.02 -7.94
CA ASN A 6 -32.74 -33.31 -8.58
C ASN A 6 -33.20 -32.11 -7.75
N GLU A 7 -33.27 -32.23 -6.40
CA GLU A 7 -33.59 -31.12 -5.53
C GLU A 7 -32.56 -29.96 -5.65
N TRP A 8 -31.27 -30.27 -5.67
CA TRP A 8 -30.24 -29.27 -5.87
C TRP A 8 -30.27 -28.67 -7.29
N ARG A 9 -30.61 -29.46 -8.29
CA ARG A 9 -30.80 -28.95 -9.65
C ARG A 9 -31.93 -27.95 -9.69
N ASP A 10 -33.08 -28.26 -9.09
CA ASP A 10 -34.23 -27.35 -9.05
C ASP A 10 -33.87 -26.03 -8.33
N LYS A 11 -33.20 -26.10 -7.20
CA LYS A 11 -32.70 -24.89 -6.48
C LYS A 11 -31.74 -24.07 -7.34
N MET A 12 -30.87 -24.72 -8.10
CA MET A 12 -29.97 -24.04 -9.03
C MET A 12 -30.76 -23.36 -10.16
N LEU A 13 -31.70 -24.03 -10.78
CA LEU A 13 -32.52 -23.47 -11.83
C LEU A 13 -33.34 -22.28 -11.35
N GLU A 14 -33.97 -22.39 -10.18
CA GLU A 14 -34.69 -21.31 -9.53
C GLU A 14 -33.78 -20.07 -9.34
N LYS A 15 -32.58 -20.29 -8.80
CA LYS A 15 -31.63 -19.19 -8.56
C LYS A 15 -31.12 -18.55 -9.84
N VAL A 16 -30.80 -19.33 -10.84
CA VAL A 16 -30.29 -18.84 -12.13
C VAL A 16 -31.37 -18.12 -12.94
N ALA A 17 -32.62 -18.57 -12.84
CA ALA A 17 -33.77 -17.95 -13.50
C ALA A 17 -34.02 -16.50 -13.03
N GLU A 18 -33.62 -16.14 -11.79
CA GLU A 18 -33.71 -14.76 -11.30
C GLU A 18 -32.93 -13.74 -12.15
N PHE A 19 -31.95 -14.20 -12.93
CA PHE A 19 -31.05 -13.36 -13.74
C PHE A 19 -31.27 -13.47 -15.27
N ASP A 20 -32.30 -14.20 -15.72
CA ASP A 20 -32.64 -14.36 -17.15
C ASP A 20 -34.15 -14.48 -17.29
N ASP A 21 -34.83 -13.43 -17.79
CA ASP A 21 -36.28 -13.35 -17.91
C ASP A 21 -36.86 -14.49 -18.76
N ALA A 22 -36.17 -14.86 -19.84
CA ALA A 22 -36.64 -15.93 -20.72
C ALA A 22 -36.54 -17.30 -20.04
N LEU A 23 -35.53 -17.51 -19.23
CA LEU A 23 -35.37 -18.71 -18.40
C LEU A 23 -36.41 -18.75 -17.29
N MET A 24 -36.71 -17.60 -16.69
CA MET A 24 -37.73 -17.45 -15.65
C MET A 24 -39.12 -17.85 -16.17
N GLU A 25 -39.50 -17.37 -17.36
CA GLU A 25 -40.77 -17.75 -17.99
C GLU A 25 -40.86 -19.28 -18.20
N LYS A 26 -39.82 -19.90 -18.76
CA LYS A 26 -39.77 -21.36 -18.94
C LYS A 26 -39.77 -22.12 -17.61
N TYR A 27 -39.14 -21.62 -16.60
CA TYR A 27 -39.11 -22.27 -15.28
C TYR A 27 -40.49 -22.33 -14.64
N PHE A 28 -41.31 -21.29 -14.82
CA PHE A 28 -42.68 -21.27 -14.30
C PHE A 28 -43.66 -22.05 -15.18
N ASP A 29 -43.43 -22.12 -16.49
CA ASP A 29 -44.31 -22.77 -17.40
C ASP A 29 -44.06 -24.29 -17.44
N ASP A 30 -42.86 -24.71 -17.78
CA ASP A 30 -42.40 -26.10 -17.74
C ASP A 30 -40.89 -26.21 -17.63
N PRO A 31 -40.34 -26.46 -16.40
CA PRO A 31 -38.92 -26.58 -16.21
C PRO A 31 -38.23 -27.67 -17.04
N SER A 32 -38.97 -28.67 -17.50
CA SER A 32 -38.41 -29.76 -18.31
C SER A 32 -37.98 -29.32 -19.72
N THR A 33 -38.46 -28.15 -20.17
CA THR A 33 -38.11 -27.56 -21.47
C THR A 33 -36.80 -26.78 -21.46
N ILE A 34 -36.26 -26.55 -20.29
CA ILE A 34 -34.98 -25.79 -20.10
C ILE A 34 -33.84 -26.65 -20.60
N THR A 35 -33.07 -26.11 -21.55
CA THR A 35 -31.87 -26.76 -22.10
C THR A 35 -30.63 -26.44 -21.28
N GLU A 36 -29.62 -27.31 -21.38
CA GLU A 36 -28.32 -27.09 -20.76
C GLU A 36 -27.69 -25.79 -21.26
N GLU A 37 -27.79 -25.47 -22.52
CA GLU A 37 -27.25 -24.24 -23.13
C GLU A 37 -27.86 -22.97 -22.54
N GLU A 38 -29.15 -22.98 -22.25
CA GLU A 38 -29.83 -21.86 -21.58
C GLU A 38 -29.37 -21.67 -20.16
N VAL A 39 -29.16 -22.76 -19.40
CA VAL A 39 -28.64 -22.71 -18.05
C VAL A 39 -27.21 -22.18 -18.03
N LEU A 40 -26.36 -22.68 -18.92
CA LEU A 40 -24.96 -22.23 -18.99
C LEU A 40 -24.84 -20.75 -19.36
N ARG A 41 -25.70 -20.30 -20.33
CA ARG A 41 -25.74 -18.87 -20.72
C ARG A 41 -26.16 -17.97 -19.54
N ALA A 42 -27.23 -18.34 -18.85
CA ALA A 42 -27.76 -17.58 -17.72
C ALA A 42 -26.78 -17.58 -16.56
N LEU A 43 -26.13 -18.71 -16.24
CA LEU A 43 -25.04 -18.81 -15.25
C LEU A 43 -23.85 -17.93 -15.59
N ARG A 44 -23.42 -17.93 -16.87
CA ARG A 44 -22.34 -17.04 -17.32
C ARG A 44 -22.71 -15.59 -17.10
N ASN A 45 -23.86 -15.16 -17.54
CA ASN A 45 -24.32 -13.78 -17.41
C ASN A 45 -24.35 -13.34 -15.93
N ALA A 46 -24.92 -14.17 -15.07
CA ALA A 46 -24.99 -13.91 -13.64
C ALA A 46 -23.60 -13.92 -12.97
N THR A 47 -22.68 -14.77 -13.42
CA THR A 47 -21.30 -14.83 -12.93
C THR A 47 -20.49 -13.61 -13.33
N VAL A 48 -20.59 -13.17 -14.59
CA VAL A 48 -19.92 -11.96 -15.10
C VAL A 48 -20.42 -10.71 -14.36
N GLN A 49 -21.71 -10.67 -14.00
CA GLN A 49 -22.29 -9.59 -13.19
C GLN A 49 -21.97 -9.69 -11.69
N MET A 50 -21.19 -10.69 -11.27
CA MET A 50 -20.88 -10.95 -9.86
C MET A 50 -22.10 -11.25 -8.97
N ALA A 51 -23.22 -11.65 -9.57
CA ALA A 51 -24.46 -11.93 -8.87
C ALA A 51 -24.51 -13.35 -8.27
N VAL A 52 -23.77 -14.29 -8.87
CA VAL A 52 -23.64 -15.67 -8.38
C VAL A 52 -22.20 -16.14 -8.47
N VAL A 53 -21.87 -17.15 -7.67
CA VAL A 53 -20.57 -17.85 -7.70
C VAL A 53 -20.84 -19.32 -8.05
N PRO A 54 -20.43 -19.80 -9.24
CA PRO A 54 -20.56 -21.21 -9.59
C PRO A 54 -19.69 -22.08 -8.68
N MET A 55 -20.26 -23.14 -8.14
CA MET A 55 -19.58 -24.12 -7.31
C MET A 55 -19.51 -25.46 -8.03
N LEU A 56 -18.29 -26.04 -8.07
CA LEU A 56 -18.04 -27.33 -8.66
C LEU A 56 -17.35 -28.24 -7.63
N CYS A 57 -17.62 -29.54 -7.73
CA CYS A 57 -16.97 -30.52 -6.89
C CYS A 57 -16.16 -31.50 -7.72
N GLY A 58 -15.06 -32.00 -7.15
CA GLY A 58 -14.18 -32.93 -7.81
C GLY A 58 -13.13 -33.50 -6.86
N SER A 59 -12.28 -34.36 -7.41
CA SER A 59 -11.12 -34.92 -6.71
C SER A 59 -9.89 -34.83 -7.60
N SER A 60 -9.04 -33.84 -7.36
CA SER A 60 -7.81 -33.65 -8.14
C SER A 60 -6.85 -34.83 -8.00
N PHE A 61 -6.77 -35.43 -6.83
CA PHE A 61 -5.95 -36.60 -6.57
C PHE A 61 -6.38 -37.81 -7.43
N LYS A 62 -7.68 -37.98 -7.66
CA LYS A 62 -8.24 -39.06 -8.50
C LYS A 62 -8.48 -38.62 -9.95
N ASN A 63 -8.09 -37.42 -10.33
CA ASN A 63 -8.36 -36.80 -11.63
C ASN A 63 -9.85 -36.87 -12.02
N LYS A 64 -10.73 -36.55 -11.08
CA LYS A 64 -12.19 -36.51 -11.28
C LYS A 64 -12.68 -35.07 -11.29
N GLY A 65 -13.38 -34.65 -12.34
CA GLY A 65 -13.95 -33.32 -12.49
C GLY A 65 -12.94 -32.21 -12.83
N VAL A 66 -11.65 -32.51 -13.05
CA VAL A 66 -10.62 -31.51 -13.36
C VAL A 66 -10.85 -30.90 -14.74
N GLN A 67 -11.13 -31.71 -15.75
CA GLN A 67 -11.42 -31.24 -17.10
C GLN A 67 -12.69 -30.37 -17.12
N THR A 68 -13.74 -30.82 -16.45
CA THR A 68 -14.99 -30.06 -16.29
C THR A 68 -14.77 -28.70 -15.62
N LEU A 69 -13.89 -28.65 -14.61
CA LEU A 69 -13.51 -27.38 -13.97
C LEU A 69 -12.86 -26.43 -14.98
N LEU A 70 -11.92 -26.94 -15.79
CA LEU A 70 -11.23 -26.14 -16.80
C LEU A 70 -12.19 -25.64 -17.89
N ASP A 71 -13.12 -26.48 -18.32
CA ASP A 71 -14.17 -26.11 -19.28
C ASP A 71 -15.05 -24.97 -18.72
N TYR A 72 -15.44 -25.07 -17.45
CA TYR A 72 -16.26 -24.05 -16.81
C TYR A 72 -15.48 -22.77 -16.42
N VAL A 73 -14.18 -22.84 -16.20
CA VAL A 73 -13.33 -21.65 -16.13
C VAL A 73 -13.46 -20.86 -17.44
N CYS A 74 -13.36 -21.54 -18.59
CA CYS A 74 -13.53 -20.89 -19.90
C CYS A 74 -14.97 -20.41 -20.14
N ALA A 75 -15.96 -21.17 -19.67
CA ALA A 75 -17.37 -20.85 -19.89
C ALA A 75 -17.89 -19.69 -19.02
N PHE A 76 -17.46 -19.57 -17.76
CA PHE A 76 -18.08 -18.66 -16.80
C PHE A 76 -17.23 -17.43 -16.45
N LEU A 77 -15.90 -17.51 -16.50
CA LEU A 77 -15.09 -16.35 -16.15
C LEU A 77 -15.09 -15.29 -17.26
N PRO A 78 -15.11 -14.00 -16.91
CA PRO A 78 -15.12 -12.91 -17.88
C PRO A 78 -13.81 -12.84 -18.66
N SER A 79 -13.92 -12.57 -19.95
CA SER A 79 -12.79 -12.10 -20.76
C SER A 79 -12.65 -10.58 -20.62
N PRO A 80 -11.55 -9.98 -21.08
CA PRO A 80 -11.41 -8.52 -21.11
C PRO A 80 -12.51 -7.81 -21.90
N LEU A 81 -13.18 -8.51 -22.84
CA LEU A 81 -14.31 -7.98 -23.62
C LEU A 81 -15.64 -8.00 -22.87
N ASP A 82 -15.75 -8.76 -21.80
CA ASP A 82 -16.95 -8.87 -20.98
C ASP A 82 -16.98 -7.85 -19.83
N THR A 83 -15.85 -7.14 -19.60
CA THR A 83 -15.69 -6.15 -18.54
C THR A 83 -15.76 -4.73 -19.10
N GLU A 84 -15.98 -3.76 -18.23
CA GLU A 84 -15.91 -2.35 -18.60
C GLU A 84 -14.51 -1.97 -19.09
N ASN A 85 -14.44 -0.91 -19.92
CA ASN A 85 -13.17 -0.35 -20.36
C ASN A 85 -12.34 0.10 -19.15
N VAL A 86 -11.02 -0.02 -19.23
CA VAL A 86 -10.18 0.52 -18.17
C VAL A 86 -10.23 2.06 -18.20
N ILE A 87 -10.40 2.65 -17.03
CA ILE A 87 -10.42 4.09 -16.85
C ILE A 87 -9.07 4.53 -16.25
N GLY A 88 -8.56 5.63 -16.72
CA GLY A 88 -7.36 6.26 -16.18
C GLY A 88 -7.43 7.77 -16.30
N THR A 89 -6.46 8.45 -15.73
CA THR A 89 -6.38 9.91 -15.73
C THR A 89 -5.25 10.37 -16.64
N ASN A 90 -5.53 11.31 -17.50
CA ASN A 90 -4.50 11.96 -18.31
C ASN A 90 -3.60 12.83 -17.41
N PRO A 91 -2.29 12.56 -17.29
CA PRO A 91 -1.42 13.28 -16.37
C PRO A 91 -1.20 14.76 -16.74
N ASN A 92 -1.47 15.14 -17.99
CA ASN A 92 -1.29 16.52 -18.47
C ASN A 92 -2.53 17.38 -18.27
N THR A 93 -3.72 16.79 -18.41
CA THR A 93 -5.00 17.53 -18.39
C THR A 93 -5.81 17.27 -17.12
N GLY A 94 -5.54 16.17 -16.40
CA GLY A 94 -6.34 15.72 -15.26
C GLY A 94 -7.70 15.14 -15.64
N ALA A 95 -7.99 14.97 -16.95
CA ALA A 95 -9.25 14.41 -17.42
C ALA A 95 -9.24 12.88 -17.32
N GLU A 96 -10.39 12.31 -16.98
CA GLU A 96 -10.60 10.88 -17.09
C GLU A 96 -10.72 10.47 -18.57
N GLU A 97 -10.06 9.38 -18.92
CA GLU A 97 -10.07 8.76 -20.22
C GLU A 97 -10.24 7.26 -20.07
N ASP A 98 -11.01 6.66 -20.99
CA ASP A 98 -11.13 5.21 -21.06
C ASP A 98 -10.29 4.61 -22.20
N ARG A 99 -9.96 3.34 -22.08
CA ARG A 99 -9.25 2.56 -23.10
C ARG A 99 -9.98 1.23 -23.30
N LYS A 100 -10.27 0.92 -24.56
CA LYS A 100 -10.89 -0.36 -24.92
C LYS A 100 -9.86 -1.49 -24.92
N PRO A 101 -10.25 -2.72 -24.55
CA PRO A 101 -9.36 -3.89 -24.59
C PRO A 101 -9.18 -4.40 -26.03
N SER A 102 -8.47 -3.63 -26.84
CA SER A 102 -8.19 -3.91 -28.26
C SER A 102 -6.71 -3.66 -28.56
N ASP A 103 -6.10 -4.50 -29.39
CA ASP A 103 -4.71 -4.34 -29.85
C ASP A 103 -4.50 -3.10 -30.73
N ASP A 104 -5.56 -2.60 -31.33
CA ASP A 104 -5.53 -1.41 -32.21
C ASP A 104 -5.68 -0.09 -31.42
N GLU A 105 -5.97 -0.17 -30.12
CA GLU A 105 -6.11 0.98 -29.25
C GLU A 105 -4.71 1.53 -28.82
N LYS A 106 -4.68 2.75 -28.29
CA LYS A 106 -3.49 3.31 -27.67
C LYS A 106 -3.04 2.46 -26.49
N THR A 107 -1.76 2.13 -26.43
CA THR A 107 -1.24 1.22 -25.40
C THR A 107 -1.39 1.78 -24.00
N SER A 108 -1.92 0.97 -23.12
CA SER A 108 -1.90 1.17 -21.67
C SER A 108 -1.69 -0.16 -20.95
N ALA A 109 -0.74 -0.18 -20.03
CA ALA A 109 -0.40 -1.36 -19.24
C ALA A 109 -0.02 -0.95 -17.82
N LEU A 110 -0.28 -1.80 -16.86
CA LEU A 110 0.07 -1.61 -15.46
C LEU A 110 1.18 -2.59 -15.06
N ALA A 111 2.31 -2.07 -14.61
CA ALA A 111 3.37 -2.84 -13.98
C ALA A 111 2.96 -3.16 -12.53
N PHE A 112 2.49 -4.38 -12.29
CA PHE A 112 1.89 -4.75 -11.00
C PHE A 112 2.84 -5.53 -10.09
N LYS A 113 3.97 -6.02 -10.60
CA LYS A 113 4.96 -6.76 -9.81
C LYS A 113 6.34 -6.66 -10.43
N ILE A 114 7.33 -6.48 -9.56
CA ILE A 114 8.75 -6.62 -9.92
C ILE A 114 9.32 -7.82 -9.18
N ALA A 115 10.09 -8.65 -9.87
CA ALA A 115 10.79 -9.77 -9.29
C ALA A 115 12.26 -9.77 -9.73
N THR A 116 13.12 -10.28 -8.88
CA THR A 116 14.53 -10.49 -9.20
C THR A 116 14.74 -11.91 -9.68
N ASP A 117 15.19 -12.05 -10.91
CA ASP A 117 15.55 -13.33 -11.51
C ASP A 117 17.08 -13.48 -11.53
N PRO A 118 17.64 -14.67 -11.14
CA PRO A 118 19.08 -14.88 -11.11
C PRO A 118 19.78 -14.76 -12.48
N TYR A 119 19.04 -15.01 -13.57
CA TYR A 119 19.59 -15.09 -14.93
C TYR A 119 19.37 -13.83 -15.75
N VAL A 120 18.19 -13.23 -15.64
CA VAL A 120 17.82 -12.04 -16.44
C VAL A 120 17.81 -10.73 -15.65
N GLY A 121 18.02 -10.81 -14.35
CA GLY A 121 18.01 -9.65 -13.45
C GLY A 121 16.59 -9.22 -13.08
N ARG A 122 16.27 -7.94 -13.26
CA ARG A 122 14.95 -7.40 -12.94
C ARG A 122 13.92 -7.84 -13.99
N LEU A 123 12.89 -8.52 -13.53
CA LEU A 123 11.76 -8.98 -14.34
C LEU A 123 10.51 -8.20 -13.90
N THR A 124 9.93 -7.44 -14.82
CA THR A 124 8.74 -6.63 -14.55
C THR A 124 7.52 -7.31 -15.14
N PHE A 125 6.58 -7.69 -14.28
CA PHE A 125 5.29 -8.22 -14.68
C PHE A 125 4.31 -7.08 -14.92
N PHE A 126 3.62 -7.14 -16.04
CA PHE A 126 2.61 -6.14 -16.41
C PHE A 126 1.40 -6.79 -17.06
N ARG A 127 0.26 -6.13 -16.92
CA ARG A 127 -0.96 -6.45 -17.67
C ARG A 127 -1.20 -5.36 -18.69
N VAL A 128 -1.39 -5.77 -19.94
CA VAL A 128 -1.80 -4.86 -21.01
C VAL A 128 -3.31 -4.74 -20.99
N TYR A 129 -3.82 -3.53 -20.80
CA TYR A 129 -5.26 -3.25 -20.82
C TYR A 129 -5.76 -2.83 -22.19
N SER A 130 -4.91 -2.13 -22.96
CA SER A 130 -5.21 -1.70 -24.32
C SER A 130 -3.92 -1.62 -25.14
N GLY A 131 -4.06 -1.75 -26.45
CA GLY A 131 -2.91 -1.77 -27.36
C GLY A 131 -2.04 -3.02 -27.18
N LYS A 132 -0.77 -2.90 -27.51
CA LYS A 132 0.19 -3.99 -27.44
C LYS A 132 1.59 -3.46 -27.10
N ILE A 133 2.39 -4.33 -26.52
CA ILE A 133 3.80 -4.08 -26.22
C ILE A 133 4.64 -5.05 -27.05
N GLU A 134 5.63 -4.52 -27.77
CA GLU A 134 6.50 -5.29 -28.68
C GLU A 134 7.92 -5.36 -28.11
N ALA A 135 8.57 -6.52 -28.24
CA ALA A 135 9.97 -6.70 -27.88
C ALA A 135 10.86 -5.79 -28.74
N GLY A 136 11.89 -5.19 -28.13
CA GLY A 136 12.79 -4.26 -28.80
C GLY A 136 12.26 -2.83 -28.98
N SER A 137 11.01 -2.57 -28.57
CA SER A 137 10.38 -1.25 -28.67
C SER A 137 10.68 -0.36 -27.46
N TYR A 138 10.16 0.87 -27.52
CA TYR A 138 10.14 1.80 -26.39
C TYR A 138 8.71 2.04 -25.96
N ILE A 139 8.50 2.18 -24.64
CA ILE A 139 7.22 2.52 -24.03
C ILE A 139 7.42 3.68 -23.06
N TYR A 140 6.38 4.52 -22.92
CA TYR A 140 6.43 5.68 -22.03
C TYR A 140 5.95 5.31 -20.62
N ASN A 141 6.73 5.72 -19.61
CA ASN A 141 6.34 5.58 -18.19
C ASN A 141 5.75 6.90 -17.71
N SER A 142 4.46 6.88 -17.38
CA SER A 142 3.71 8.09 -16.98
C SER A 142 4.22 8.71 -15.68
N ARG A 143 4.75 7.93 -14.74
CA ARG A 143 5.30 8.43 -13.48
C ARG A 143 6.62 9.18 -13.70
N SER A 144 7.56 8.54 -14.38
CA SER A 144 8.91 9.11 -14.56
C SER A 144 8.99 10.13 -15.71
N GLY A 145 7.98 10.18 -16.59
CA GLY A 145 7.99 11.01 -17.77
C GLY A 145 9.07 10.62 -18.82
N LYS A 146 9.52 9.37 -18.78
CA LYS A 146 10.62 8.88 -19.62
C LYS A 146 10.20 7.67 -20.45
N LYS A 147 10.91 7.48 -21.57
CA LYS A 147 10.80 6.25 -22.36
C LYS A 147 11.64 5.14 -21.74
N GLU A 148 11.03 4.00 -21.58
CA GLU A 148 11.68 2.76 -21.16
C GLU A 148 11.86 1.81 -22.33
N ARG A 149 13.00 1.13 -22.40
CA ARG A 149 13.27 0.14 -23.44
C ARG A 149 12.76 -1.24 -23.02
N VAL A 150 11.92 -1.83 -23.84
CA VAL A 150 11.45 -3.22 -23.69
C VAL A 150 12.43 -4.13 -24.45
N SER A 151 13.47 -4.63 -23.77
CA SER A 151 14.50 -5.41 -24.46
C SER A 151 14.00 -6.79 -24.88
N ARG A 152 13.34 -7.49 -23.99
CA ARG A 152 12.74 -8.82 -24.21
C ARG A 152 11.41 -8.93 -23.51
N LEU A 153 10.53 -9.75 -24.07
CA LEU A 153 9.22 -10.09 -23.51
C LEU A 153 9.13 -11.59 -23.28
N PHE A 154 8.45 -11.96 -22.22
CA PHE A 154 8.21 -13.35 -21.85
C PHE A 154 6.76 -13.56 -21.48
N GLN A 155 6.22 -14.69 -21.92
CA GLN A 155 5.04 -15.29 -21.30
C GLN A 155 5.52 -16.30 -20.26
N MET A 156 5.17 -16.04 -19.01
CA MET A 156 5.65 -16.84 -17.90
C MET A 156 4.75 -18.06 -17.67
N HIS A 157 5.39 -19.21 -17.47
CA HIS A 157 4.73 -20.41 -17.04
C HIS A 157 5.50 -21.00 -15.84
N SER A 158 5.02 -20.73 -14.62
CA SER A 158 5.78 -20.95 -13.41
C SER A 158 7.12 -20.18 -13.45
N ASN A 159 8.26 -20.86 -13.35
CA ASN A 159 9.61 -20.28 -13.50
C ASN A 159 10.16 -20.35 -14.94
N LYS A 160 9.39 -20.88 -15.89
CA LYS A 160 9.79 -20.92 -17.30
C LYS A 160 9.49 -19.60 -17.98
N GLN A 161 10.49 -19.06 -18.64
CA GLN A 161 10.43 -17.83 -19.43
C GLN A 161 10.29 -18.23 -20.90
N ASN A 162 9.07 -18.13 -21.45
CA ASN A 162 8.82 -18.39 -22.86
C ASN A 162 8.95 -17.06 -23.62
N PRO A 163 9.98 -16.86 -24.45
CA PRO A 163 10.14 -15.61 -25.20
C PRO A 163 8.98 -15.41 -26.15
N VAL A 164 8.47 -14.18 -26.21
CA VAL A 164 7.43 -13.74 -27.15
C VAL A 164 7.81 -12.40 -27.76
N GLU A 165 7.31 -12.14 -28.96
CA GLU A 165 7.57 -10.88 -29.65
C GLU A 165 6.58 -9.78 -29.27
N VAL A 166 5.37 -10.15 -28.87
CA VAL A 166 4.27 -9.23 -28.60
C VAL A 166 3.43 -9.73 -27.44
N ILE A 167 2.98 -8.81 -26.58
CA ILE A 167 1.94 -9.01 -25.57
C ILE A 167 0.79 -8.07 -25.91
N GLY A 168 -0.39 -8.61 -26.16
CA GLY A 168 -1.58 -7.87 -26.59
C GLY A 168 -2.53 -7.51 -25.45
N ALA A 169 -3.60 -6.81 -25.80
CA ALA A 169 -4.63 -6.36 -24.86
C ALA A 169 -5.30 -7.54 -24.13
N GLY A 170 -5.39 -7.44 -22.80
CA GLY A 170 -5.93 -8.47 -21.93
C GLY A 170 -4.90 -9.47 -21.40
N ASP A 171 -3.71 -9.55 -22.01
CA ASP A 171 -2.67 -10.48 -21.61
C ASP A 171 -1.78 -9.94 -20.48
N ILE A 172 -1.18 -10.89 -19.76
CA ILE A 172 -0.14 -10.65 -18.76
C ILE A 172 1.19 -11.14 -19.33
N GLY A 173 2.19 -10.26 -19.30
CA GLY A 173 3.53 -10.58 -19.71
C GLY A 173 4.58 -10.16 -18.69
N ALA A 174 5.81 -10.53 -18.96
CA ALA A 174 6.97 -10.07 -18.23
C ALA A 174 7.98 -9.46 -19.18
N GLY A 175 8.59 -8.35 -18.78
CA GLY A 175 9.56 -7.62 -19.59
C GLY A 175 10.88 -7.40 -18.86
N VAL A 176 11.94 -7.29 -19.65
CA VAL A 176 13.30 -6.99 -19.21
C VAL A 176 13.82 -5.77 -19.95
N GLY A 177 14.64 -4.96 -19.29
CA GLY A 177 15.28 -3.79 -19.90
C GLY A 177 14.84 -2.46 -19.32
N PHE A 178 13.80 -2.43 -18.52
CA PHE A 178 13.34 -1.22 -17.83
C PHE A 178 14.40 -0.74 -16.81
N LYS A 179 14.68 0.56 -16.83
CA LYS A 179 15.69 1.18 -15.94
C LYS A 179 15.09 1.79 -14.70
N ASP A 180 13.99 2.53 -14.85
CA ASP A 180 13.32 3.28 -13.77
C ASP A 180 11.85 2.91 -13.73
N ILE A 181 11.56 1.68 -13.29
CA ILE A 181 10.21 1.16 -13.16
C ILE A 181 9.94 0.73 -11.72
N HIS A 182 8.76 1.07 -11.22
CA HIS A 182 8.26 0.67 -9.91
C HIS A 182 6.95 -0.09 -10.05
N THR A 183 6.64 -0.87 -9.03
CA THR A 183 5.33 -1.51 -8.92
C THR A 183 4.25 -0.43 -8.84
N GLY A 184 3.21 -0.53 -9.68
CA GLY A 184 2.16 0.47 -9.81
C GLY A 184 2.35 1.46 -10.96
N ASP A 185 3.51 1.45 -11.63
CA ASP A 185 3.73 2.34 -12.77
C ASP A 185 2.83 1.98 -13.96
N THR A 186 2.34 3.01 -14.63
CA THR A 186 1.63 2.84 -15.91
C THR A 186 2.60 3.02 -17.07
N LEU A 187 2.60 2.02 -17.95
CA LEU A 187 3.31 2.02 -19.21
C LEU A 187 2.32 2.31 -20.34
N CYS A 188 2.55 3.32 -21.15
CA CYS A 188 1.59 3.76 -22.16
C CYS A 188 2.26 4.31 -23.44
N ASP A 189 1.42 4.66 -24.40
CA ASP A 189 1.82 5.42 -25.57
C ASP A 189 2.12 6.87 -25.18
N GLU A 190 3.29 7.40 -25.58
CA GLU A 190 3.68 8.78 -25.30
C GLU A 190 2.72 9.81 -25.89
N THR A 191 2.08 9.50 -27.03
CA THR A 191 1.13 10.39 -27.70
C THR A 191 -0.24 10.43 -27.02
N ALA A 192 -0.51 9.48 -26.14
CA ALA A 192 -1.76 9.36 -25.36
C ALA A 192 -1.45 8.94 -23.93
N PRO A 193 -0.76 9.80 -23.15
CA PRO A 193 -0.35 9.46 -21.80
C PRO A 193 -1.56 9.28 -20.89
N ILE A 194 -1.52 8.24 -20.10
CA ILE A 194 -2.56 7.90 -19.13
C ILE A 194 -1.91 7.35 -17.86
N VAL A 195 -2.53 7.60 -16.72
CA VAL A 195 -2.22 6.95 -15.44
C VAL A 195 -3.40 6.08 -15.09
N LEU A 196 -3.21 4.78 -15.06
CA LEU A 196 -4.19 3.83 -14.57
C LEU A 196 -4.28 3.93 -13.04
N GLU A 197 -5.18 3.18 -12.43
CA GLU A 197 -5.34 3.17 -10.99
C GLU A 197 -3.98 3.02 -10.28
N SER A 198 -3.65 3.99 -9.41
CA SER A 198 -2.45 3.90 -8.58
C SER A 198 -2.70 2.90 -7.46
N MET A 199 -1.76 1.98 -7.26
CA MET A 199 -1.79 1.09 -6.11
C MET A 199 -1.30 1.85 -4.87
N ASP A 200 -2.17 1.99 -3.88
CA ASP A 200 -1.81 2.56 -2.59
C ASP A 200 -1.19 1.46 -1.72
N PHE A 201 0.07 1.65 -1.36
CA PHE A 201 0.77 0.74 -0.46
C PHE A 201 0.81 1.35 0.94
N PRO A 202 0.41 0.60 1.98
CA PRO A 202 0.50 1.08 3.35
C PRO A 202 1.97 1.30 3.76
N GLU A 203 2.18 2.30 4.61
CA GLU A 203 3.49 2.56 5.18
C GLU A 203 3.92 1.43 6.14
N PRO A 204 5.20 1.07 6.17
CA PRO A 204 5.72 0.11 7.14
C PRO A 204 5.47 0.54 8.59
N VAL A 205 5.06 -0.41 9.43
CA VAL A 205 4.65 -0.14 10.82
C VAL A 205 5.63 -0.69 11.88
N ILE A 206 6.57 -1.53 11.46
CA ILE A 206 7.58 -2.12 12.34
C ILE A 206 8.96 -2.05 11.67
N GLY A 207 10.00 -1.81 12.44
CA GLY A 207 11.38 -1.82 11.98
C GLY A 207 12.29 -2.64 12.86
N ILE A 208 13.33 -3.24 12.27
CA ILE A 208 14.42 -3.91 12.98
C ILE A 208 15.76 -3.49 12.39
N ALA A 209 16.76 -3.32 13.26
CA ALA A 209 18.13 -3.15 12.80
C ALA A 209 18.70 -4.50 12.35
N VAL A 210 19.42 -4.50 11.24
CA VAL A 210 20.11 -5.68 10.70
C VAL A 210 21.57 -5.38 10.44
N GLU A 211 22.42 -6.34 10.78
CA GLU A 211 23.86 -6.27 10.55
C GLU A 211 24.34 -7.59 9.94
N PRO A 212 25.25 -7.57 8.96
CA PRO A 212 25.81 -8.81 8.45
C PRO A 212 26.70 -9.46 9.52
N LYS A 213 26.69 -10.79 9.59
CA LYS A 213 27.56 -11.52 10.53
C LYS A 213 29.05 -11.32 10.25
N THR A 214 29.40 -11.03 9.00
CA THR A 214 30.80 -10.78 8.59
C THR A 214 30.89 -9.48 7.78
N GLN A 215 31.98 -8.74 7.95
CA GLN A 215 32.23 -7.48 7.21
C GLN A 215 32.22 -7.71 5.68
N LYS A 216 32.65 -8.91 5.24
CA LYS A 216 32.70 -9.26 3.81
C LYS A 216 31.32 -9.38 3.16
N ASP A 217 30.27 -9.56 3.97
CA ASP A 217 28.90 -9.73 3.48
C ASP A 217 28.11 -8.39 3.42
N MET A 218 28.74 -7.26 3.78
CA MET A 218 28.09 -5.95 3.77
C MET A 218 27.54 -5.60 2.39
N ASP A 219 28.35 -5.77 1.34
CA ASP A 219 27.93 -5.46 -0.04
C ASP A 219 26.81 -6.40 -0.50
N LYS A 220 26.86 -7.67 -0.12
CA LYS A 220 25.81 -8.61 -0.42
C LYS A 220 24.51 -8.29 0.31
N LEU A 221 24.60 -7.89 1.58
CA LEU A 221 23.45 -7.45 2.37
C LEU A 221 22.79 -6.23 1.73
N SER A 222 23.57 -5.20 1.44
CA SER A 222 23.07 -3.97 0.81
C SER A 222 22.41 -4.24 -0.53
N ASN A 223 23.04 -5.06 -1.37
CA ASN A 223 22.50 -5.43 -2.69
C ASN A 223 21.23 -6.30 -2.56
N GLY A 224 21.21 -7.27 -1.65
CA GLY A 224 20.04 -8.10 -1.39
C GLY A 224 18.86 -7.28 -0.86
N LEU A 225 19.09 -6.38 0.09
CA LEU A 225 18.07 -5.50 0.63
C LEU A 225 17.51 -4.54 -0.43
N ALA A 226 18.37 -3.96 -1.27
CA ALA A 226 17.93 -3.08 -2.35
C ALA A 226 17.01 -3.81 -3.33
N LYS A 227 17.36 -5.03 -3.75
CA LYS A 227 16.54 -5.85 -4.63
C LYS A 227 15.19 -6.24 -4.01
N LEU A 228 15.18 -6.61 -2.73
CA LEU A 228 13.94 -6.93 -2.03
C LEU A 228 13.03 -5.70 -1.87
N ALA A 229 13.60 -4.52 -1.65
CA ALA A 229 12.85 -3.27 -1.59
C ALA A 229 12.26 -2.87 -2.96
N GLU A 230 12.92 -3.22 -4.06
CA GLU A 230 12.35 -3.03 -5.41
C GLU A 230 11.16 -3.95 -5.68
N GLU A 231 11.18 -5.17 -5.13
CA GLU A 231 10.10 -6.14 -5.30
C GLU A 231 8.85 -5.83 -4.45
N ASP A 232 9.05 -5.27 -3.27
CA ASP A 232 7.99 -5.06 -2.27
C ASP A 232 7.91 -3.60 -1.85
N PRO A 233 6.92 -2.85 -2.33
CA PRO A 233 6.71 -1.44 -1.97
C PRO A 233 6.39 -1.19 -0.49
N THR A 234 5.96 -2.22 0.25
CA THR A 234 5.68 -2.14 1.69
C THR A 234 6.91 -2.41 2.56
N PHE A 235 8.03 -2.74 1.92
CA PHE A 235 9.32 -2.96 2.57
C PHE A 235 10.27 -1.81 2.29
N THR A 236 10.85 -1.23 3.33
CA THR A 236 11.80 -0.12 3.21
C THR A 236 13.11 -0.41 3.94
N VAL A 237 14.18 0.16 3.41
CA VAL A 237 15.54 0.06 3.98
C VAL A 237 16.06 1.47 4.20
N LYS A 238 16.48 1.79 5.41
CA LYS A 238 17.06 3.08 5.76
C LYS A 238 18.32 2.86 6.61
N THR A 239 19.32 3.71 6.44
CA THR A 239 20.43 3.79 7.37
C THR A 239 20.08 4.84 8.40
N ASP A 240 20.14 4.48 9.66
CA ASP A 240 20.00 5.42 10.77
C ASP A 240 21.25 6.32 10.82
N GLU A 241 21.05 7.62 10.64
CA GLU A 241 22.16 8.59 10.56
C GLU A 241 22.90 8.76 11.91
N GLN A 242 22.23 8.46 13.02
CA GLN A 242 22.81 8.60 14.36
C GLN A 242 23.63 7.37 14.75
N THR A 243 23.10 6.18 14.48
CA THR A 243 23.74 4.91 14.88
C THR A 243 24.55 4.26 13.77
N GLY A 244 24.36 4.67 12.51
CA GLY A 244 24.94 4.04 11.34
C GLY A 244 24.37 2.64 11.02
N GLN A 245 23.34 2.21 11.75
CA GLN A 245 22.73 0.90 11.56
C GLN A 245 21.80 0.87 10.35
N THR A 246 21.77 -0.25 9.66
CA THR A 246 20.76 -0.50 8.63
C THR A 246 19.48 -0.97 9.28
N VAL A 247 18.39 -0.20 9.11
CA VAL A 247 17.05 -0.53 9.61
C VAL A 247 16.19 -0.96 8.44
N ILE A 248 15.60 -2.16 8.54
CA ILE A 248 14.58 -2.65 7.63
C ILE A 248 13.22 -2.49 8.27
N SER A 249 12.24 -2.01 7.50
CA SER A 249 10.88 -1.79 7.99
C SER A 249 9.85 -2.47 7.09
N GLY A 250 8.79 -3.00 7.69
CA GLY A 250 7.75 -3.76 7.00
C GLY A 250 6.41 -3.73 7.75
N MET A 251 5.48 -4.56 7.29
CA MET A 251 4.09 -4.57 7.75
C MET A 251 3.84 -5.44 8.99
N GLY A 252 4.84 -6.14 9.48
CA GLY A 252 4.74 -6.98 10.67
C GLY A 252 5.94 -7.88 10.88
N GLU A 253 5.97 -8.56 12.02
CA GLU A 253 7.06 -9.44 12.43
C GLU A 253 7.30 -10.55 11.39
N LEU A 254 6.25 -11.26 10.98
CA LEU A 254 6.34 -12.32 9.97
C LEU A 254 6.87 -11.81 8.63
N HIS A 255 6.48 -10.61 8.22
CA HIS A 255 6.97 -10.00 6.99
C HIS A 255 8.49 -9.83 7.03
N LEU A 256 9.02 -9.28 8.11
CA LEU A 256 10.46 -9.08 8.27
C LEU A 256 11.22 -10.42 8.43
N ASP A 257 10.64 -11.40 9.09
CA ASP A 257 11.22 -12.75 9.20
C ASP A 257 11.37 -13.42 7.82
N ILE A 258 10.34 -13.27 6.96
CA ILE A 258 10.39 -13.76 5.57
C ILE A 258 11.48 -13.04 4.76
N ILE A 259 11.60 -11.72 4.91
CA ILE A 259 12.67 -10.94 4.24
C ILE A 259 14.06 -11.44 4.65
N ILE A 260 14.29 -11.68 5.94
CA ILE A 260 15.56 -12.17 6.46
C ILE A 260 15.84 -13.61 6.00
N ASP A 261 14.82 -14.46 5.98
CA ASP A 261 14.95 -15.82 5.45
C ASP A 261 15.28 -15.81 3.94
N ARG A 262 14.68 -14.91 3.16
CA ARG A 262 15.02 -14.69 1.75
C ARG A 262 16.45 -14.21 1.56
N LEU A 263 16.95 -13.27 2.40
CA LEU A 263 18.35 -12.85 2.37
C LEU A 263 19.29 -14.04 2.54
N LYS A 264 18.99 -14.93 3.47
CA LYS A 264 19.79 -16.15 3.71
C LYS A 264 19.71 -17.14 2.55
N ARG A 265 18.51 -17.44 2.06
CA ARG A 265 18.31 -18.47 1.02
C ARG A 265 18.71 -18.01 -0.39
N GLU A 266 18.31 -16.79 -0.78
CA GLU A 266 18.49 -16.29 -2.14
C GLU A 266 19.84 -15.57 -2.30
N PHE A 267 20.22 -14.73 -1.34
CA PHE A 267 21.42 -13.89 -1.42
C PHE A 267 22.62 -14.44 -0.66
N LYS A 268 22.46 -15.56 0.08
CA LYS A 268 23.51 -16.20 0.86
C LYS A 268 24.15 -15.27 1.89
N VAL A 269 23.32 -14.44 2.54
CA VAL A 269 23.73 -13.51 3.58
C VAL A 269 23.04 -13.87 4.90
N GLU A 270 23.80 -14.03 5.95
CA GLU A 270 23.29 -14.15 7.31
C GLU A 270 23.45 -12.83 8.07
N CYS A 271 22.39 -12.42 8.77
CA CYS A 271 22.37 -11.18 9.55
C CYS A 271 22.10 -11.44 11.02
N ASN A 272 22.66 -10.56 11.88
CA ASN A 272 22.19 -10.37 13.22
C ASN A 272 21.02 -9.40 13.21
N GLN A 273 20.04 -9.63 14.08
CA GLN A 273 18.81 -8.84 14.17
C GLN A 273 18.76 -8.14 15.52
N GLY A 274 18.39 -6.88 15.51
CA GLY A 274 18.02 -6.13 16.70
C GLY A 274 16.62 -6.49 17.19
N LYS A 275 16.18 -5.85 18.27
CA LYS A 275 14.79 -5.98 18.73
C LYS A 275 13.84 -5.23 17.81
N PRO A 276 12.66 -5.79 17.50
CA PRO A 276 11.64 -5.09 16.72
C PRO A 276 11.21 -3.79 17.40
N GLN A 277 11.05 -2.75 16.58
CA GLN A 277 10.63 -1.42 17.00
C GLN A 277 9.35 -1.05 16.28
N VAL A 278 8.35 -0.59 17.02
CA VAL A 278 7.10 -0.08 16.47
C VAL A 278 7.35 1.31 15.88
N ASN A 279 6.84 1.58 14.70
CA ASN A 279 6.90 2.89 14.08
C ASN A 279 5.80 3.79 14.64
N TYR A 280 6.14 4.53 15.70
CA TYR A 280 5.27 5.56 16.23
C TYR A 280 5.19 6.75 15.28
N LYS A 281 4.11 7.51 15.42
CA LYS A 281 3.94 8.83 14.81
C LYS A 281 3.62 9.85 15.90
N GLU A 282 3.68 11.12 15.56
CA GLU A 282 3.21 12.20 16.44
C GLU A 282 2.01 12.88 15.81
N ALA A 283 1.20 13.53 16.61
CA ALA A 283 0.10 14.38 16.17
C ALA A 283 -0.02 15.59 17.09
N ILE A 284 -0.66 16.64 16.59
CA ILE A 284 -1.00 17.83 17.37
C ILE A 284 -2.51 17.88 17.59
N THR A 285 -2.93 18.34 18.76
CA THR A 285 -4.33 18.30 19.19
C THR A 285 -4.99 19.68 19.28
N LYS A 286 -4.17 20.75 19.26
CA LYS A 286 -4.64 22.13 19.43
C LYS A 286 -4.16 22.99 18.28
N THR A 287 -4.94 24.03 17.99
CA THR A 287 -4.54 25.04 17.02
C THR A 287 -3.81 26.18 17.72
N VAL A 288 -2.68 26.58 17.15
CA VAL A 288 -1.82 27.67 17.66
C VAL A 288 -1.56 28.66 16.54
N GLU A 289 -1.72 29.94 16.83
CA GLU A 289 -1.31 31.03 15.96
C GLU A 289 0.05 31.55 16.44
N LEU A 290 0.98 31.73 15.50
CA LEU A 290 2.34 32.11 15.78
C LEU A 290 2.88 33.06 14.71
N ARG A 291 3.60 34.07 15.12
CA ARG A 291 4.48 34.85 14.26
C ARG A 291 5.92 34.37 14.47
N GLU A 292 6.59 34.01 13.40
CA GLU A 292 7.99 33.63 13.40
C GLU A 292 8.81 34.55 12.51
N VAL A 293 9.93 35.03 13.03
CA VAL A 293 10.82 35.91 12.28
C VAL A 293 12.22 35.28 12.26
N TYR A 294 12.67 34.94 11.06
CA TYR A 294 14.04 34.52 10.83
C TYR A 294 14.89 35.68 10.36
N LYS A 295 15.86 36.06 11.17
CA LYS A 295 16.81 37.12 10.85
C LYS A 295 18.23 36.68 11.18
N LYS A 296 19.10 36.72 10.17
CA LYS A 296 20.51 36.45 10.33
C LYS A 296 21.33 37.48 9.58
N GLN A 297 22.26 38.10 10.24
CA GLN A 297 23.14 39.12 9.68
C GLN A 297 24.59 38.73 9.99
N SER A 298 25.38 38.49 8.92
CA SER A 298 26.80 38.12 9.02
C SER A 298 27.53 38.81 7.89
N GLY A 299 28.19 39.96 8.15
CA GLY A 299 29.16 40.63 7.30
C GLY A 299 28.92 40.59 5.77
N GLY A 300 27.73 40.98 5.30
CA GLY A 300 27.36 40.95 3.89
C GLY A 300 25.82 40.93 3.72
N ARG A 301 25.30 40.29 2.64
CA ARG A 301 23.86 40.12 2.44
C ARG A 301 23.26 39.33 3.59
N GLY A 302 22.29 39.91 4.30
CA GLY A 302 21.58 39.28 5.40
C GLY A 302 20.58 38.20 4.93
N LYS A 303 19.91 37.62 5.89
CA LYS A 303 18.79 36.67 5.68
C LYS A 303 17.60 37.17 6.48
N PHE A 304 16.43 37.26 5.85
CA PHE A 304 15.22 37.71 6.49
C PHE A 304 13.99 36.98 5.96
N ALA A 305 13.15 36.49 6.87
CA ALA A 305 11.80 36.03 6.58
C ALA A 305 10.90 36.23 7.80
N ASP A 306 9.67 36.61 7.57
CA ASP A 306 8.67 36.83 8.61
C ASP A 306 7.34 36.24 8.14
N ILE A 307 6.80 35.31 8.91
CA ILE A 307 5.55 34.63 8.63
C ILE A 307 4.63 34.63 9.83
N ILE A 308 3.35 34.78 9.60
CA ILE A 308 2.29 34.59 10.58
C ILE A 308 1.47 33.38 10.13
N VAL A 309 1.47 32.34 10.94
CA VAL A 309 0.85 31.06 10.62
C VAL A 309 -0.09 30.60 11.72
N LYS A 310 -1.13 29.88 11.32
CA LYS A 310 -2.02 29.14 12.21
C LYS A 310 -1.80 27.64 11.95
N ILE A 311 -1.39 26.92 12.98
CA ILE A 311 -1.01 25.50 12.89
C ILE A 311 -1.91 24.72 13.83
N GLY A 312 -2.50 23.64 13.30
CA GLY A 312 -3.40 22.77 14.06
C GLY A 312 -3.70 21.45 13.36
N PRO A 313 -4.64 20.67 13.92
CA PRO A 313 -5.13 19.46 13.26
C PRO A 313 -5.73 19.77 11.89
N VAL A 314 -5.67 18.79 10.98
CA VAL A 314 -6.35 18.88 9.67
C VAL A 314 -7.86 18.89 9.80
N ASP A 315 -8.55 19.38 8.77
CA ASP A 315 -10.00 19.36 8.71
C ASP A 315 -10.52 17.90 8.60
N GLU A 316 -11.73 17.64 9.10
CA GLU A 316 -12.30 16.29 9.14
C GLU A 316 -12.48 15.63 7.76
N ASP A 317 -12.66 16.45 6.73
CA ASP A 317 -12.82 16.05 5.33
C ASP A 317 -11.48 15.86 4.59
N PHE A 318 -10.36 16.29 5.17
CA PHE A 318 -9.04 16.12 4.60
C PHE A 318 -8.51 14.69 4.84
N LYS A 319 -8.55 13.85 3.80
CA LYS A 319 -8.17 12.42 3.89
C LYS A 319 -6.83 12.07 3.25
N GLU A 320 -6.18 13.04 2.61
CA GLU A 320 -4.94 12.81 1.86
C GLU A 320 -3.72 12.53 2.76
N GLY A 321 -3.80 12.85 4.05
CA GLY A 321 -2.67 12.76 4.98
C GLY A 321 -1.62 13.84 4.73
N GLY A 322 -0.66 13.97 5.65
CA GLY A 322 0.42 14.93 5.50
C GLY A 322 -0.01 16.39 5.75
N LEU A 323 0.51 17.30 4.93
CA LEU A 323 0.33 18.73 5.11
C LEU A 323 -0.89 19.27 4.35
N GLN A 324 -1.87 19.78 5.09
CA GLN A 324 -2.94 20.64 4.54
C GLN A 324 -2.49 22.10 4.60
N PHE A 325 -2.06 22.66 3.46
CA PHE A 325 -1.54 24.02 3.39
C PHE A 325 -2.56 24.97 2.76
N ILE A 326 -2.85 26.08 3.46
CA ILE A 326 -3.77 27.11 3.00
C ILE A 326 -3.04 28.45 2.97
N ASP A 327 -3.10 29.14 1.83
CA ASP A 327 -2.56 30.47 1.64
C ASP A 327 -3.69 31.51 1.75
N GLU A 328 -3.64 32.35 2.78
CA GLU A 328 -4.56 33.46 3.01
C GLU A 328 -3.87 34.82 2.91
N VAL A 329 -2.61 34.87 2.44
CA VAL A 329 -1.85 36.14 2.35
C VAL A 329 -2.53 37.10 1.40
N LYS A 330 -2.77 38.33 1.90
CA LYS A 330 -3.38 39.41 1.14
C LYS A 330 -2.37 40.55 0.88
N GLY A 331 -2.58 41.29 -0.21
CA GLY A 331 -1.80 42.51 -0.49
C GLY A 331 -0.35 42.29 -0.95
N GLY A 332 0.10 41.04 -1.15
CA GLY A 332 1.47 40.76 -1.60
C GLY A 332 2.54 40.99 -0.54
N ASN A 333 2.18 40.96 0.74
CA ASN A 333 3.09 41.13 1.87
C ASN A 333 4.21 40.06 1.88
N ILE A 334 3.88 38.85 1.39
CA ILE A 334 4.84 37.84 1.01
C ILE A 334 4.77 37.62 -0.49
N PRO A 335 5.85 37.81 -1.26
CA PRO A 335 5.87 37.50 -2.69
C PRO A 335 5.44 36.06 -2.97
N LYS A 336 4.63 35.87 -4.01
CA LYS A 336 4.11 34.53 -4.39
C LYS A 336 5.19 33.49 -4.63
N GLU A 337 6.38 33.92 -5.04
CA GLU A 337 7.54 33.04 -5.26
C GLU A 337 8.11 32.40 -3.96
N PHE A 338 7.83 32.97 -2.78
CA PHE A 338 8.28 32.46 -1.49
C PHE A 338 7.27 31.54 -0.78
N ILE A 339 6.00 31.58 -1.18
CA ILE A 339 4.94 30.74 -0.57
C ILE A 339 5.21 29.24 -0.73
N PRO A 340 5.64 28.73 -1.92
CA PRO A 340 6.04 27.34 -2.05
C PRO A 340 7.20 26.94 -1.13
N SER A 341 8.11 27.86 -0.82
CA SER A 341 9.23 27.64 0.09
C SER A 341 8.77 27.47 1.54
N VAL A 342 7.76 28.22 1.96
CA VAL A 342 7.09 28.06 3.26
C VAL A 342 6.46 26.68 3.35
N GLN A 343 5.69 26.28 2.34
CA GLN A 343 5.07 24.94 2.27
C GLN A 343 6.11 23.82 2.32
N LYS A 344 7.18 23.96 1.56
CA LYS A 344 8.29 22.99 1.55
C LYS A 344 8.96 22.88 2.92
N GLY A 345 9.16 24.02 3.62
CA GLY A 345 9.73 24.05 4.96
C GLY A 345 8.89 23.28 5.98
N PHE A 346 7.57 23.45 5.96
CA PHE A 346 6.66 22.69 6.81
C PHE A 346 6.64 21.20 6.45
N THR A 347 6.58 20.86 5.18
CA THR A 347 6.62 19.46 4.72
C THR A 347 7.90 18.74 5.18
N SER A 348 9.06 19.41 5.08
CA SER A 348 10.34 18.87 5.56
C SER A 348 10.37 18.71 7.08
N ALA A 349 9.83 19.69 7.80
CA ALA A 349 9.83 19.70 9.25
C ALA A 349 8.96 18.58 9.85
N MET A 350 7.87 18.22 9.20
CA MET A 350 6.94 17.15 9.64
C MET A 350 7.61 15.78 9.76
N LYS A 351 8.75 15.55 9.11
CA LYS A 351 9.50 14.30 9.21
C LYS A 351 10.05 14.04 10.60
N ASN A 352 10.18 15.09 11.42
CA ASN A 352 10.72 15.04 12.78
C ASN A 352 9.76 15.72 13.74
N GLY A 353 9.07 14.95 14.56
CA GLY A 353 8.17 15.46 15.59
C GLY A 353 8.91 16.08 16.77
N VAL A 354 8.19 16.89 17.54
CA VAL A 354 8.74 17.68 18.66
C VAL A 354 8.80 16.92 20.00
N LEU A 355 8.15 15.75 20.12
CA LEU A 355 8.16 14.93 21.33
C LEU A 355 9.35 13.99 21.39
N ALA A 356 9.48 13.14 20.38
CA ALA A 356 10.47 12.07 20.35
C ALA A 356 11.15 11.95 18.96
N GLY A 357 10.88 12.85 18.05
CA GLY A 357 11.42 12.85 16.71
C GLY A 357 10.71 11.92 15.73
N TYR A 358 9.56 11.34 16.10
CA TYR A 358 8.76 10.56 15.17
C TYR A 358 8.04 11.45 14.17
N PRO A 359 7.78 10.98 12.94
CA PRO A 359 7.08 11.78 11.94
C PRO A 359 5.71 12.26 12.43
N LEU A 360 5.33 13.49 12.09
CA LEU A 360 3.98 14.00 12.31
C LEU A 360 3.05 13.40 11.25
N ASP A 361 1.92 12.84 11.67
CA ASP A 361 0.99 12.15 10.78
C ASP A 361 0.30 13.10 9.80
N SER A 362 -0.26 14.18 10.34
CA SER A 362 -0.92 15.22 9.55
C SER A 362 -0.92 16.55 10.28
N MET A 363 -1.01 17.65 9.53
CA MET A 363 -1.01 18.99 10.07
C MET A 363 -1.66 19.98 9.08
N LYS A 364 -2.50 20.87 9.59
CA LYS A 364 -3.01 22.01 8.85
C LYS A 364 -2.18 23.25 9.15
N VAL A 365 -1.69 23.92 8.11
CA VAL A 365 -1.01 25.21 8.19
C VAL A 365 -1.75 26.21 7.35
N THR A 366 -2.20 27.28 7.97
CA THR A 366 -2.74 28.44 7.29
C THR A 366 -1.71 29.57 7.37
N LEU A 367 -1.16 29.98 6.23
CA LEU A 367 -0.28 31.15 6.12
C LEU A 367 -1.16 32.38 6.03
N ILE A 368 -1.21 33.14 7.11
CA ILE A 368 -2.13 34.28 7.27
C ILE A 368 -1.54 35.57 6.67
N ASP A 369 -0.28 35.85 7.04
CA ASP A 369 0.41 37.08 6.66
C ASP A 369 1.93 36.96 6.89
N GLY A 370 2.65 38.02 6.63
CA GLY A 370 4.09 38.09 6.89
C GLY A 370 4.70 39.33 6.29
N SER A 371 6.02 39.36 6.21
CA SER A 371 6.77 40.40 5.55
C SER A 371 8.05 39.90 4.93
N PHE A 372 8.60 40.65 3.98
CA PHE A 372 9.87 40.34 3.35
C PHE A 372 10.77 41.59 3.29
N HIS A 373 12.05 41.37 3.10
CA HIS A 373 13.02 42.43 2.87
C HIS A 373 13.56 42.32 1.43
N PRO A 374 13.52 43.42 0.65
CA PRO A 374 13.85 43.37 -0.80
C PRO A 374 15.23 42.80 -1.14
N VAL A 375 16.20 42.91 -0.20
CA VAL A 375 17.58 42.45 -0.41
C VAL A 375 17.90 41.15 0.33
N ASP A 376 17.36 41.01 1.56
CA ASP A 376 17.75 39.93 2.49
C ASP A 376 16.80 38.72 2.47
N SER A 377 15.66 38.81 1.78
CA SER A 377 14.75 37.70 1.63
C SER A 377 15.08 36.83 0.43
N ASP A 378 15.03 35.55 0.64
CA ASP A 378 15.15 34.50 -0.39
C ASP A 378 14.33 33.28 -0.03
N GLN A 379 14.22 32.32 -0.95
CA GLN A 379 13.46 31.09 -0.76
C GLN A 379 13.96 30.28 0.45
N LEU A 380 15.27 30.18 0.64
CA LEU A 380 15.86 29.46 1.76
C LEU A 380 15.52 30.09 3.11
N SER A 381 15.48 31.43 3.19
CA SER A 381 15.10 32.14 4.42
C SER A 381 13.68 31.82 4.85
N PHE A 382 12.74 31.76 3.91
CA PHE A 382 11.35 31.37 4.18
C PHE A 382 11.22 29.89 4.53
N GLU A 383 12.00 29.00 3.89
CA GLU A 383 12.03 27.57 4.25
C GLU A 383 12.50 27.37 5.70
N ILE A 384 13.59 28.03 6.08
CA ILE A 384 14.12 27.96 7.46
C ILE A 384 13.14 28.58 8.47
N CYS A 385 12.53 29.72 8.13
CA CYS A 385 11.53 30.36 8.97
C CYS A 385 10.32 29.44 9.23
N ALA A 386 9.85 28.72 8.20
CA ALA A 386 8.79 27.73 8.33
C ALA A 386 9.18 26.56 9.25
N ILE A 387 10.42 26.06 9.16
CA ILE A 387 10.92 24.99 10.01
C ILE A 387 10.97 25.45 11.49
N GLN A 388 11.39 26.69 11.75
CA GLN A 388 11.40 27.27 13.10
C GLN A 388 9.98 27.46 13.64
N ALA A 389 9.08 27.99 12.80
CA ALA A 389 7.67 28.14 13.15
C ALA A 389 7.01 26.81 13.51
N TYR A 390 7.29 25.77 12.75
CA TYR A 390 6.84 24.40 13.05
C TYR A 390 7.29 23.95 14.46
N LYS A 391 8.56 24.05 14.78
CA LYS A 391 9.09 23.64 16.09
C LYS A 391 8.42 24.40 17.24
N ASN A 392 8.32 25.71 17.10
CA ASN A 392 7.77 26.58 18.15
C ASN A 392 6.25 26.42 18.32
N ALA A 393 5.52 26.23 17.25
CA ALA A 393 4.08 26.06 17.29
C ALA A 393 3.66 24.65 17.75
N CYS A 394 4.27 23.59 17.18
CA CYS A 394 3.93 22.21 17.52
C CYS A 394 4.22 21.87 18.99
N ALA A 395 5.26 22.46 19.58
CA ALA A 395 5.53 22.31 21.01
C ALA A 395 4.38 22.82 21.90
N LYS A 396 3.62 23.83 21.43
CA LYS A 396 2.47 24.43 22.13
C LYS A 396 1.11 23.87 21.68
N ALA A 397 1.09 23.15 20.57
CA ALA A 397 -0.12 22.63 19.96
C ALA A 397 -0.65 21.31 20.58
N GLY A 398 -0.20 20.95 21.79
CA GLY A 398 -0.60 19.72 22.46
C GLY A 398 -0.13 18.47 21.71
N PRO A 399 1.19 18.29 21.53
CA PRO A 399 1.70 17.15 20.80
C PRO A 399 1.45 15.85 21.56
N VAL A 400 1.07 14.79 20.84
CA VAL A 400 0.76 13.46 21.38
C VAL A 400 1.45 12.38 20.56
N LEU A 401 1.72 11.24 21.21
CA LEU A 401 2.28 10.06 20.57
C LEU A 401 1.16 9.18 20.00
N MET A 402 1.34 8.68 18.80
CA MET A 402 0.42 7.81 18.08
C MET A 402 1.05 6.45 17.84
N GLU A 403 0.31 5.37 18.08
CA GLU A 403 0.75 4.00 17.83
C GLU A 403 -0.05 3.35 16.70
N PRO A 404 0.54 2.43 15.92
CA PRO A 404 -0.18 1.69 14.91
C PRO A 404 -1.16 0.70 15.53
N ILE A 405 -2.40 0.73 15.05
CA ILE A 405 -3.48 -0.18 15.39
C ILE A 405 -3.70 -1.14 14.24
N MET A 406 -3.75 -2.42 14.56
CA MET A 406 -3.95 -3.50 13.60
C MET A 406 -5.37 -4.03 13.69
N LYS A 407 -5.96 -4.32 12.53
CA LYS A 407 -7.19 -5.10 12.44
C LYS A 407 -6.82 -6.57 12.45
N LEU A 408 -7.24 -7.27 13.50
CA LEU A 408 -6.99 -8.69 13.69
C LEU A 408 -8.27 -9.47 13.44
N GLU A 409 -8.17 -10.54 12.66
CA GLU A 409 -9.21 -11.56 12.55
C GLU A 409 -8.66 -12.89 13.08
N VAL A 410 -9.42 -13.56 13.91
CA VAL A 410 -9.08 -14.87 14.45
C VAL A 410 -10.19 -15.86 14.15
N VAL A 411 -9.84 -17.00 13.57
CA VAL A 411 -10.74 -18.13 13.38
C VAL A 411 -10.28 -19.26 14.32
N THR A 412 -11.12 -19.67 15.24
CA THR A 412 -10.80 -20.65 16.29
C THR A 412 -12.02 -21.52 16.60
N PRO A 413 -11.84 -22.75 17.11
CA PRO A 413 -12.94 -23.52 17.65
C PRO A 413 -13.66 -22.75 18.76
N GLU A 414 -14.99 -22.88 18.82
CA GLU A 414 -15.86 -22.16 19.76
C GLU A 414 -15.43 -22.35 21.23
N GLU A 415 -14.95 -23.53 21.59
CA GLU A 415 -14.44 -23.86 22.93
C GLU A 415 -13.23 -23.03 23.38
N ASN A 416 -12.44 -22.53 22.42
CA ASN A 416 -11.25 -21.71 22.69
C ASN A 416 -11.52 -20.19 22.61
N MET A 417 -12.71 -19.78 22.18
CA MET A 417 -13.02 -18.37 21.93
C MET A 417 -12.87 -17.50 23.18
N GLY A 418 -13.30 -18.01 24.35
CA GLY A 418 -13.18 -17.31 25.61
C GLY A 418 -11.73 -17.00 26.00
N ASP A 419 -10.84 -17.95 25.83
CA ASP A 419 -9.41 -17.79 26.14
C ASP A 419 -8.73 -16.84 25.15
N VAL A 420 -9.10 -16.92 23.87
CA VAL A 420 -8.60 -16.00 22.82
C VAL A 420 -9.01 -14.56 23.14
N ILE A 421 -10.27 -14.31 23.49
CA ILE A 421 -10.74 -12.97 23.87
C ILE A 421 -10.05 -12.47 25.13
N GLY A 422 -9.87 -13.35 26.13
CA GLY A 422 -9.15 -13.04 27.35
C GLY A 422 -7.69 -12.59 27.08
N ASP A 423 -7.00 -13.25 26.15
CA ASP A 423 -5.66 -12.86 25.73
C ASP A 423 -5.65 -11.53 24.98
N LEU A 424 -6.61 -11.30 24.06
CA LEU A 424 -6.74 -10.04 23.33
C LEU A 424 -7.01 -8.86 24.27
N ASN A 425 -7.84 -9.03 25.28
CA ASN A 425 -8.09 -7.99 26.29
C ASN A 425 -6.82 -7.65 27.10
N LYS A 426 -5.97 -8.64 27.43
CA LYS A 426 -4.68 -8.40 28.08
C LYS A 426 -3.74 -7.60 27.17
N ARG A 427 -3.87 -7.74 25.86
CA ARG A 427 -3.10 -7.01 24.83
C ARG A 427 -3.72 -5.67 24.45
N ARG A 428 -4.60 -5.12 25.24
CA ARG A 428 -5.33 -3.86 24.97
C ARG A 428 -6.19 -3.91 23.70
N GLY A 429 -6.58 -5.10 23.25
CA GLY A 429 -7.42 -5.29 22.10
C GLY A 429 -8.86 -4.87 22.35
N GLN A 430 -9.51 -4.30 21.36
CA GLN A 430 -10.93 -3.97 21.34
C GLN A 430 -11.64 -4.93 20.40
N VAL A 431 -12.43 -5.85 20.94
CA VAL A 431 -13.20 -6.82 20.16
C VAL A 431 -14.39 -6.11 19.53
N GLU A 432 -14.48 -6.13 18.20
CA GLU A 432 -15.54 -5.43 17.44
C GLU A 432 -16.68 -6.34 17.01
N GLY A 433 -16.43 -7.63 16.85
CA GLY A 433 -17.45 -8.59 16.42
C GLY A 433 -17.11 -10.01 16.82
N MET A 434 -18.12 -10.79 17.08
CA MET A 434 -18.04 -12.22 17.39
C MET A 434 -19.08 -13.00 16.61
N GLU A 435 -18.62 -14.00 15.89
CA GLU A 435 -19.43 -15.10 15.35
C GLU A 435 -18.96 -16.41 15.98
N SER A 436 -19.69 -17.49 15.84
CA SER A 436 -19.46 -18.76 16.56
C SER A 436 -17.99 -19.26 16.53
N SER A 437 -17.27 -19.01 15.44
CA SER A 437 -15.87 -19.47 15.25
C SER A 437 -14.92 -18.36 14.80
N ARG A 438 -15.39 -17.10 14.71
CA ARG A 438 -14.63 -15.97 14.17
C ARG A 438 -14.78 -14.76 15.07
N SER A 439 -13.67 -14.11 15.37
CA SER A 439 -13.66 -12.82 16.08
C SER A 439 -12.82 -11.80 15.34
N GLY A 440 -13.30 -10.55 15.32
CA GLY A 440 -12.57 -9.38 14.86
C GLY A 440 -12.18 -8.48 16.03
N ALA A 441 -10.98 -7.94 16.03
CA ALA A 441 -10.51 -7.01 17.04
C ALA A 441 -9.58 -5.95 16.46
N MET A 442 -9.59 -4.75 17.07
CA MET A 442 -8.57 -3.74 16.88
C MET A 442 -7.52 -3.87 17.98
N VAL A 443 -6.26 -4.06 17.62
CA VAL A 443 -5.17 -4.33 18.54
C VAL A 443 -3.97 -3.44 18.29
N PRO A 444 -3.31 -2.90 19.35
CA PRO A 444 -2.06 -2.15 19.14
C PRO A 444 -0.92 -3.09 18.77
N LEU A 445 -0.18 -2.75 17.73
CA LEU A 445 0.94 -3.58 17.24
C LEU A 445 1.98 -3.84 18.33
N ALA A 446 2.24 -2.86 19.21
CA ALA A 446 3.21 -2.99 20.29
C ALA A 446 2.94 -4.18 21.23
N GLU A 447 1.69 -4.61 21.35
CA GLU A 447 1.26 -5.74 22.20
C GLU A 447 1.20 -7.08 21.45
N MET A 448 1.44 -7.08 20.15
CA MET A 448 1.19 -8.24 19.27
C MET A 448 2.41 -9.08 18.98
N PHE A 449 3.60 -8.69 19.45
CA PHE A 449 4.79 -9.51 19.30
C PHE A 449 4.63 -10.86 19.99
N GLY A 450 4.94 -11.94 19.26
CA GLY A 450 4.76 -13.31 19.75
C GLY A 450 3.31 -13.80 19.83
N TYR A 451 2.33 -13.04 19.36
CA TYR A 451 0.91 -13.41 19.42
C TYR A 451 0.60 -14.73 18.74
N VAL A 452 1.15 -15.00 17.56
CA VAL A 452 0.91 -16.24 16.81
C VAL A 452 1.30 -17.47 17.65
N THR A 453 2.42 -17.40 18.37
CA THR A 453 2.87 -18.46 19.28
C THR A 453 1.89 -18.63 20.47
N ALA A 454 1.46 -17.51 21.08
CA ALA A 454 0.49 -17.54 22.15
C ALA A 454 -0.85 -18.13 21.69
N LEU A 455 -1.35 -17.71 20.53
CA LEU A 455 -2.58 -18.23 19.94
C LEU A 455 -2.52 -19.74 19.68
N ARG A 456 -1.40 -20.23 19.13
CA ARG A 456 -1.17 -21.67 18.93
C ARG A 456 -1.18 -22.43 20.24
N THR A 457 -0.58 -21.88 21.29
CA THR A 457 -0.55 -22.51 22.62
C THR A 457 -1.97 -22.59 23.21
N ILE A 458 -2.73 -21.50 23.16
CA ILE A 458 -4.13 -21.42 23.68
C ILE A 458 -5.04 -22.41 22.95
N THR A 459 -4.88 -22.57 21.64
CA THR A 459 -5.79 -23.33 20.79
C THR A 459 -5.25 -24.69 20.35
N SER A 460 -4.12 -25.11 20.88
CA SER A 460 -3.42 -26.34 20.44
C SER A 460 -3.18 -26.39 18.91
N GLY A 461 -2.85 -25.24 18.33
CA GLY A 461 -2.59 -25.08 16.90
C GLY A 461 -3.82 -25.06 15.99
N ARG A 462 -5.03 -25.06 16.54
CA ARG A 462 -6.30 -25.14 15.78
C ARG A 462 -6.83 -23.79 15.30
N ALA A 463 -6.27 -22.68 15.77
CA ALA A 463 -6.67 -21.35 15.32
C ALA A 463 -5.78 -20.82 14.21
N THR A 464 -6.38 -20.00 13.37
CA THR A 464 -5.67 -19.16 12.38
C THR A 464 -5.97 -17.69 12.66
N SER A 465 -5.01 -16.83 12.33
CA SER A 465 -5.19 -15.38 12.45
C SER A 465 -4.64 -14.66 11.23
N SER A 466 -5.26 -13.55 10.90
CA SER A 466 -4.72 -12.56 9.97
C SER A 466 -4.71 -11.18 10.63
N MET A 467 -3.67 -10.41 10.38
CA MET A 467 -3.50 -9.10 10.98
C MET A 467 -3.05 -8.12 9.89
N VAL A 468 -3.80 -7.02 9.74
CA VAL A 468 -3.50 -5.97 8.77
C VAL A 468 -3.50 -4.61 9.45
N TYR A 469 -2.66 -3.70 8.97
CA TYR A 469 -2.64 -2.33 9.46
C TYR A 469 -3.99 -1.63 9.20
N SER A 470 -4.49 -0.93 10.21
CA SER A 470 -5.72 -0.13 10.12
C SER A 470 -5.43 1.37 10.15
N HIS A 471 -4.93 1.87 11.26
CA HIS A 471 -4.68 3.29 11.48
C HIS A 471 -3.71 3.50 12.65
N HIS A 472 -3.29 4.75 12.86
CA HIS A 472 -2.60 5.17 14.09
C HIS A 472 -3.61 5.78 15.06
N ALA A 473 -3.47 5.47 16.34
CA ALA A 473 -4.29 6.02 17.41
C ALA A 473 -3.42 6.56 18.55
N GLN A 474 -3.93 7.56 19.27
CA GLN A 474 -3.24 8.13 20.40
C GLN A 474 -3.03 7.09 21.52
N VAL A 475 -1.80 7.01 22.01
CA VAL A 475 -1.47 6.16 23.17
C VAL A 475 -1.91 6.81 24.48
N SER A 476 -2.14 5.98 25.52
CA SER A 476 -2.39 6.49 26.87
C SER A 476 -1.14 7.23 27.42
N ASN A 477 -1.38 8.16 28.36
CA ASN A 477 -0.28 8.95 28.93
C ASN A 477 0.79 8.09 29.60
N SER A 478 0.42 6.96 30.21
CA SER A 478 1.36 6.04 30.86
C SER A 478 2.29 5.37 29.84
N ILE A 479 1.74 4.93 28.70
CA ILE A 479 2.51 4.31 27.62
C ILE A 479 3.38 5.35 26.93
N ALA A 480 2.83 6.55 26.65
CA ALA A 480 3.59 7.64 26.08
C ALA A 480 4.82 7.99 26.92
N LYS A 481 4.66 8.06 28.23
CA LYS A 481 5.78 8.32 29.16
C LYS A 481 6.85 7.24 29.08
N ALA A 482 6.46 5.96 29.08
CA ALA A 482 7.40 4.85 29.00
C ALA A 482 8.19 4.86 27.66
N VAL A 483 7.52 5.10 26.55
CA VAL A 483 8.17 5.22 25.23
C VAL A 483 9.12 6.41 25.18
N LEU A 484 8.72 7.57 25.70
CA LEU A 484 9.57 8.78 25.72
C LEU A 484 10.80 8.59 26.61
N GLU A 485 10.68 7.90 27.75
CA GLU A 485 11.82 7.56 28.61
C GLU A 485 12.79 6.61 27.91
N GLU A 486 12.28 5.62 27.16
CA GLU A 486 13.11 4.72 26.38
C GLU A 486 13.88 5.45 25.27
N VAL A 487 13.22 6.36 24.55
CA VAL A 487 13.86 7.18 23.51
C VAL A 487 14.94 8.10 24.09
N LYS A 488 14.67 8.75 25.22
CA LYS A 488 15.66 9.58 25.91
C LYS A 488 16.85 8.76 26.40
N GLY A 489 16.61 7.59 27.00
CA GLY A 489 17.67 6.71 27.46
C GLY A 489 18.57 6.19 26.32
N ARG A 490 18.07 6.12 25.09
CA ARG A 490 18.90 5.83 23.91
C ARG A 490 19.75 7.01 23.48
N ALA A 491 19.20 8.23 23.54
CA ALA A 491 19.95 9.45 23.22
C ALA A 491 21.08 9.73 24.19
N ASP A 492 20.95 9.33 25.48
CA ASP A 492 21.95 9.46 26.49
C ASP A 492 23.07 8.39 26.42
N LEU A 493 22.89 7.36 25.57
CA LEU A 493 23.88 6.28 25.34
C LEU A 493 24.73 6.50 24.08
N ILE A 494 24.48 7.54 23.32
CA ILE A 494 25.19 7.98 22.12
C ILE A 494 25.95 9.28 22.44
#